data_99c00a0dabe0baa2542ecf7942480061
#
_entry.id   99c00a0dabe0baa2542ecf7942480061
#
_cell.length_a   1.000
_cell.length_b   1.000
_cell.length_c   1.000
_cell.angle_alpha   90.00
_cell.angle_beta   90.00
_cell.angle_gamma   90.00
#
_symmetry.space_group_name_H-M   'P 1'
#
loop_
_entity.id
_entity.type
_entity.pdbx_description
1 polymer ?
#
loop_
_entity_poly.entity_id
_entity_poly.type
_entity_poly.pdbx_seq_one_letter_code
_entity_poly.pdbx_strand_id
1 'polypeptide(L)'
;MRLFVAVSLSEEMRRTLIGLMHQLKRQGVEGNYVPAQNLHLTLAFIGEYPDPEKVKAVIDSLSFPAFRLSLGDTGNFGDVFWIGVKGNQKLKSYVKELRDALAAAGIPCD
;
A
#
# COMPACT_ATOMS: atom_id res chain seq x y z
N MET A 1 -14.01 -0.51 13.26
CA MET A 1 -13.66 -0.87 11.88
C MET A 1 -12.19 -0.58 11.64
N ARG A 2 -11.45 -1.57 11.18
CA ARG A 2 -10.03 -1.39 10.89
C ARG A 2 -9.87 -0.76 9.52
N LEU A 3 -9.10 0.33 9.46
CA LEU A 3 -8.94 1.11 8.24
C LEU A 3 -7.48 1.25 7.85
N PHE A 4 -7.25 1.32 6.55
CA PHE A 4 -5.96 1.71 5.99
C PHE A 4 -6.21 2.44 4.67
N VAL A 5 -5.28 3.29 4.28
CA VAL A 5 -5.34 3.99 3.01
C VAL A 5 -4.37 3.32 2.05
N ALA A 6 -4.87 2.95 0.87
CA ALA A 6 -4.06 2.25 -0.12
C ALA A 6 -4.41 2.71 -1.52
N VAL A 7 -3.52 2.45 -2.46
CA VAL A 7 -3.79 2.65 -3.88
C VAL A 7 -3.79 1.32 -4.59
N SER A 8 -4.68 1.19 -5.57
CA SER A 8 -4.71 0.04 -6.45
C SER A 8 -3.51 0.09 -7.40
N LEU A 9 -2.95 -1.07 -7.67
CA LEU A 9 -1.83 -1.17 -8.59
C LEU A 9 -2.34 -1.21 -10.04
N SER A 10 -1.49 -0.76 -10.97
CA SER A 10 -1.79 -0.89 -12.40
C SER A 10 -1.90 -2.35 -12.79
N GLU A 11 -2.60 -2.63 -13.87
CA GLU A 11 -2.73 -3.99 -14.39
C GLU A 11 -1.36 -4.61 -14.70
N GLU A 12 -0.46 -3.83 -15.27
CA GLU A 12 0.90 -4.27 -15.58
C GLU A 12 1.66 -4.68 -14.31
N MET A 13 1.60 -3.85 -13.27
CA MET A 13 2.27 -4.14 -12.00
C MET A 13 1.68 -5.39 -11.34
N ARG A 14 0.36 -5.54 -11.38
CA ARG A 14 -0.31 -6.72 -10.83
C ARG A 14 0.15 -7.99 -11.53
N ARG A 15 0.22 -7.95 -12.86
CA ARG A 15 0.70 -9.11 -13.65
C ARG A 15 2.13 -9.47 -13.28
N THR A 16 2.98 -8.47 -13.11
CA THR A 16 4.37 -8.69 -12.72
C THR A 16 4.44 -9.39 -11.37
N LEU A 17 3.67 -8.92 -10.38
CA LEU A 17 3.65 -9.52 -9.04
C LEU A 17 3.06 -10.93 -9.05
N ILE A 18 2.00 -11.16 -9.81
CA ILE A 18 1.40 -12.48 -9.95
C ILE A 18 2.42 -13.46 -10.54
N GLY A 19 3.13 -13.04 -11.59
CA GLY A 19 4.18 -13.85 -12.21
C GLY A 19 5.29 -14.19 -11.23
N LEU A 20 5.69 -13.23 -10.42
CA LEU A 20 6.72 -13.43 -9.40
C LEU A 20 6.26 -14.44 -8.33
N MET A 21 5.01 -14.34 -7.88
CA MET A 21 4.45 -15.30 -6.92
C MET A 21 4.43 -16.72 -7.48
N HIS A 22 4.05 -16.87 -8.76
CA HIS A 22 4.07 -18.17 -9.44
C HIS A 22 5.49 -18.73 -9.51
N GLN A 23 6.46 -17.89 -9.80
CA GLN A 23 7.86 -18.29 -9.87
C GLN A 23 8.37 -18.78 -8.51
N LEU A 24 8.03 -18.07 -7.45
CA LEU A 24 8.39 -18.48 -6.09
C LEU A 24 7.80 -19.83 -5.72
N LYS A 25 6.54 -20.05 -6.07
CA LYS A 25 5.89 -21.36 -5.84
C LYS A 25 6.60 -22.48 -6.58
N ARG A 26 6.99 -22.25 -7.82
CA ARG A 26 7.73 -23.25 -8.63
C ARG A 26 9.10 -23.55 -8.04
N GLN A 27 9.70 -22.61 -7.36
CA GLN A 27 11.00 -22.78 -6.70
C GLN A 27 10.87 -23.42 -5.30
N GLY A 28 9.66 -23.82 -4.91
CA GLY A 28 9.42 -24.50 -3.64
C GLY A 28 9.25 -23.59 -2.44
N VAL A 29 9.03 -22.30 -2.66
CA VAL A 29 8.77 -21.36 -1.55
C VAL A 29 7.34 -21.58 -1.08
N GLU A 30 7.17 -22.16 0.10
CA GLU A 30 5.88 -22.45 0.69
C GLU A 30 5.36 -21.25 1.48
N GLY A 31 4.03 -21.15 1.60
CA GLY A 31 3.36 -20.11 2.37
C GLY A 31 1.99 -19.79 1.81
N ASN A 32 1.33 -18.84 2.46
CA ASN A 32 0.05 -18.35 2.02
C ASN A 32 0.27 -17.11 1.15
N TYR A 33 -0.03 -17.24 -0.13
CA TYR A 33 0.14 -16.15 -1.09
C TYR A 33 -1.11 -15.29 -1.13
N VAL A 34 -0.89 -13.96 -1.17
CA VAL A 34 -1.99 -12.99 -1.22
C VAL A 34 -2.78 -13.20 -2.52
N PRO A 35 -4.12 -13.27 -2.45
CA PRO A 35 -4.93 -13.31 -3.67
C PRO A 35 -4.68 -12.09 -4.56
N ALA A 36 -4.69 -12.29 -5.88
CA ALA A 36 -4.38 -11.24 -6.84
C ALA A 36 -5.21 -9.97 -6.64
N GLN A 37 -6.49 -10.12 -6.30
CA GLN A 37 -7.39 -8.99 -6.09
C GLN A 37 -7.06 -8.18 -4.85
N ASN A 38 -6.24 -8.71 -3.95
CA ASN A 38 -5.85 -8.03 -2.71
C ASN A 38 -4.50 -7.32 -2.83
N LEU A 39 -3.84 -7.40 -3.98
CA LEU A 39 -2.57 -6.71 -4.19
C LEU A 39 -2.79 -5.19 -4.24
N HIS A 40 -2.11 -4.47 -3.36
CA HIS A 40 -2.23 -3.02 -3.27
C HIS A 40 -1.00 -2.44 -2.58
N LEU A 41 -0.83 -1.12 -2.69
CA LEU A 41 0.22 -0.39 -1.98
C LEU A 41 -0.42 0.39 -0.84
N THR A 42 -0.08 0.03 0.40
CA THR A 42 -0.59 0.73 1.58
C THR A 42 0.21 2.01 1.80
N LEU A 43 -0.50 3.13 1.96
CA LEU A 43 0.08 4.45 2.19
C LEU A 43 0.04 4.85 3.66
N ALA A 44 -1.01 4.47 4.37
CA ALA A 44 -1.16 4.80 5.78
C ALA A 44 -2.02 3.74 6.47
N PHE A 45 -1.61 3.34 7.66
CA PHE A 45 -2.34 2.39 8.49
C PHE A 45 -3.02 3.16 9.62
N ILE A 46 -4.33 3.15 9.65
CA ILE A 46 -5.11 3.88 10.65
C ILE A 46 -5.46 2.97 11.83
N GLY A 47 -5.78 1.72 11.55
CA GLY A 47 -6.23 0.77 12.55
C GLY A 47 -7.71 0.94 12.85
N GLU A 48 -8.11 0.65 14.08
CA GLU A 48 -9.52 0.79 14.46
C GLU A 48 -9.93 2.26 14.51
N TYR A 49 -10.94 2.60 13.71
CA TYR A 49 -11.45 3.97 13.64
C TYR A 49 -12.96 3.93 13.36
N PRO A 50 -13.78 4.70 14.10
CA PRO A 50 -15.23 4.58 14.02
C PRO A 50 -15.85 5.30 12.82
N ASP A 51 -15.14 6.23 12.16
CA ASP A 51 -15.75 7.10 11.15
C ASP A 51 -14.97 7.04 9.82
N PRO A 52 -15.23 6.04 8.96
CA PRO A 52 -14.55 5.95 7.68
C PRO A 52 -14.87 7.11 6.73
N GLU A 53 -16.01 7.76 6.87
CA GLU A 53 -16.38 8.91 6.03
C GLU A 53 -15.46 10.10 6.28
N LYS A 54 -15.01 10.29 7.53
CA LYS A 54 -14.06 11.33 7.85
C LYS A 54 -12.73 11.09 7.17
N VAL A 55 -12.27 9.84 7.10
CA VAL A 55 -11.05 9.45 6.39
C VAL A 55 -11.20 9.73 4.90
N LYS A 56 -12.33 9.37 4.31
CA LYS A 56 -12.61 9.62 2.89
C LYS A 56 -12.58 11.12 2.58
N ALA A 57 -13.15 11.94 3.46
CA ALA A 57 -13.15 13.39 3.27
C ALA A 57 -11.73 13.96 3.23
N VAL A 58 -10.84 13.46 4.08
CA VAL A 58 -9.44 13.87 4.07
C VAL A 58 -8.78 13.49 2.75
N ILE A 59 -8.98 12.25 2.29
CA ILE A 59 -8.42 11.78 1.02
C ILE A 59 -8.93 12.63 -0.14
N ASP A 60 -10.22 12.93 -0.17
CA ASP A 60 -10.84 13.71 -1.24
C ASP A 60 -10.35 15.16 -1.28
N SER A 61 -9.82 15.68 -0.17
CA SER A 61 -9.26 17.01 -0.10
C SER A 61 -7.87 17.12 -0.72
N LEU A 62 -7.24 15.99 -1.04
CA LEU A 62 -5.90 15.91 -1.58
C LEU A 62 -5.91 15.46 -3.03
N SER A 63 -4.92 15.91 -3.80
CA SER A 63 -4.74 15.49 -5.19
C SER A 63 -3.66 14.41 -5.26
N PHE A 64 -4.04 13.21 -5.72
CA PHE A 64 -3.08 12.11 -5.89
C PHE A 64 -2.31 12.33 -7.20
N PRO A 65 -0.97 12.41 -7.15
CA PRO A 65 -0.17 12.67 -8.34
C PRO A 65 -0.06 11.43 -9.22
N ALA A 66 0.13 11.67 -10.52
CA ALA A 66 0.52 10.59 -11.43
C ALA A 66 2.02 10.34 -11.25
N PHE A 67 2.40 9.08 -11.10
CA PHE A 67 3.80 8.70 -10.97
C PHE A 67 3.99 7.25 -11.42
N ARG A 68 5.24 6.89 -11.66
CA ARG A 68 5.61 5.55 -12.07
C ARG A 68 6.11 4.76 -10.86
N LEU A 69 5.56 3.56 -10.66
CA LEU A 69 6.04 2.65 -9.62
C LEU A 69 7.03 1.64 -10.19
N SER A 70 8.04 1.33 -9.40
CA SER A 70 9.00 0.26 -9.69
C SER A 70 9.18 -0.59 -8.45
N LEU A 71 9.40 -1.89 -8.64
CA LEU A 71 9.66 -2.78 -7.52
C LEU A 71 11.05 -2.53 -6.95
N GLY A 72 11.13 -2.52 -5.63
CA GLY A 72 12.37 -2.33 -4.89
C GLY A 72 12.82 -3.60 -4.19
N ASP A 73 13.41 -3.42 -3.04
CA ASP A 73 13.93 -4.51 -2.25
C ASP A 73 12.83 -5.36 -1.64
N THR A 74 13.21 -6.55 -1.22
CA THR A 74 12.32 -7.48 -0.52
C THR A 74 12.78 -7.62 0.92
N GLY A 75 11.91 -8.12 1.78
CA GLY A 75 12.25 -8.37 3.16
C GLY A 75 11.15 -9.21 3.81
N ASN A 76 11.28 -9.39 5.12
CA ASN A 76 10.26 -10.13 5.86
C ASN A 76 10.11 -9.59 7.29
N PHE A 77 8.89 -9.70 7.81
CA PHE A 77 8.57 -9.44 9.20
C PHE A 77 8.13 -10.78 9.79
N GLY A 78 9.04 -11.44 10.52
CA GLY A 78 8.74 -12.79 11.00
C GLY A 78 8.35 -13.71 9.84
N ASP A 79 7.11 -14.13 9.80
CA ASP A 79 6.59 -15.04 8.76
C ASP A 79 6.06 -14.32 7.52
N VAL A 80 6.05 -12.99 7.51
CA VAL A 80 5.52 -12.19 6.39
C VAL A 80 6.64 -11.77 5.48
N PHE A 81 6.58 -12.21 4.21
CA PHE A 81 7.49 -11.77 3.16
C PHE A 81 6.85 -10.62 2.41
N TRP A 82 7.62 -9.57 2.15
CA TRP A 82 7.11 -8.38 1.47
C TRP A 82 8.05 -7.92 0.36
N ILE A 83 7.47 -7.22 -0.62
CA ILE A 83 8.20 -6.55 -1.69
C ILE A 83 7.87 -5.06 -1.58
N GLY A 84 8.91 -4.24 -1.49
CA GLY A 84 8.75 -2.79 -1.45
C GLY A 84 8.74 -2.18 -2.84
N VAL A 85 8.49 -0.88 -2.89
CA VAL A 85 8.60 -0.10 -4.12
C VAL A 85 9.81 0.81 -4.01
N LYS A 86 10.43 1.13 -5.15
CA LYS A 86 11.56 2.05 -5.19
C LYS A 86 11.12 3.44 -4.77
N GLY A 87 12.04 4.19 -4.16
CA GLY A 87 11.78 5.55 -3.74
C GLY A 87 11.28 6.41 -4.90
N ASN A 88 10.22 7.19 -4.63
CA ASN A 88 9.59 8.09 -5.59
C ASN A 88 9.23 9.37 -4.85
N GLN A 89 9.77 10.50 -5.32
CA GLN A 89 9.58 11.76 -4.62
C GLN A 89 8.12 12.21 -4.59
N LYS A 90 7.39 12.00 -5.69
CA LYS A 90 5.97 12.35 -5.75
C LYS A 90 5.16 11.53 -4.75
N LEU A 91 5.44 10.23 -4.65
CA LEU A 91 4.78 9.36 -3.70
C LEU A 91 5.11 9.75 -2.26
N LYS A 92 6.39 10.00 -1.97
CA LYS A 92 6.83 10.43 -0.63
C LYS A 92 6.15 11.71 -0.21
N SER A 93 6.07 12.69 -1.11
CA SER A 93 5.41 13.97 -0.83
C SER A 93 3.92 13.77 -0.57
N TYR A 94 3.26 12.94 -1.36
CA TYR A 94 1.84 12.65 -1.15
C TYR A 94 1.59 11.96 0.19
N VAL A 95 2.40 10.96 0.52
CA VAL A 95 2.26 10.24 1.80
C VAL A 95 2.43 11.19 2.97
N LYS A 96 3.40 12.11 2.88
CA LYS A 96 3.60 13.11 3.93
C LYS A 96 2.37 14.03 4.05
N GLU A 97 1.85 14.54 2.93
CA GLU A 97 0.65 15.37 2.93
C GLU A 97 -0.56 14.62 3.51
N LEU A 98 -0.72 13.36 3.11
CA LEU A 98 -1.81 12.52 3.61
C LEU A 98 -1.72 12.33 5.13
N ARG A 99 -0.54 11.99 5.63
CA ARG A 99 -0.34 11.79 7.07
C ARG A 99 -0.54 13.06 7.86
N ASP A 100 -0.03 14.18 7.35
CA ASP A 100 -0.21 15.49 7.99
C ASP A 100 -1.69 15.89 8.01
N ALA A 101 -2.42 15.65 6.93
CA ALA A 101 -3.84 15.95 6.82
C ALA A 101 -4.67 15.07 7.76
N LEU A 102 -4.32 13.80 7.87
CA LEU A 102 -4.99 12.89 8.82
C LEU A 102 -4.76 13.35 10.26
N ALA A 103 -3.53 13.71 10.61
CA ALA A 103 -3.20 14.20 11.93
C ALA A 103 -3.95 15.49 12.25
N ALA A 104 -4.02 16.42 11.29
CA ALA A 104 -4.76 17.68 11.46
C ALA A 104 -6.25 17.45 11.68
N ALA A 105 -6.80 16.37 11.13
CA ALA A 105 -8.19 15.99 11.30
C ALA A 105 -8.44 15.17 12.57
N GLY A 106 -7.38 14.89 13.35
CA GLY A 106 -7.49 14.09 14.57
C GLY A 106 -7.57 12.59 14.32
N ILE A 107 -7.15 12.13 13.15
CA ILE A 107 -7.16 10.70 12.78
C ILE A 107 -5.77 10.14 13.00
N PRO A 108 -5.58 9.23 13.96
CA PRO A 108 -4.26 8.63 14.20
C PRO A 108 -3.88 7.68 13.08
N CYS A 109 -2.59 7.64 12.74
CA CYS A 109 -2.06 6.65 11.80
C CYS A 109 -0.60 6.35 12.10
N ASP A 110 -0.20 5.15 11.74
CA ASP A 110 1.19 4.71 11.86
C ASP A 110 2.03 5.14 10.66
#